data_af7401eaf1a23830ff7693142ee509c8
#
_entry.id   af7401eaf1a23830ff7693142ee509c8
#
_cell.length_a   1.000
_cell.length_b   1.000
_cell.length_c   1.000
_cell.angle_alpha   90.00
_cell.angle_beta   90.00
_cell.angle_gamma   90.00
#
_symmetry.space_group_name_H-M   'P 1'
#
loop_
_entity.id
_entity.type
_entity.pdbx_description
1 polymer ?
#
loop_
_entity_poly.entity_id
_entity_poly.type
_entity_poly.pdbx_seq_one_letter_code
_entity_poly.pdbx_strand_id
1 'polypeptide(L)'
;FSAIPFANDHGAKIPRYYQEIAINTTLSAIANEKQRILLTLATGTGKTDIAVQIAWKLFQSRWNLRRDASRRPRVLFLADRNILADQAFTKFGVFPEDALIRIKPQDIRKKGSVPTNGSLFFTIFQTFSSGPDNTPYYGDYPQDFFDCIIIDECHRGGANDESNWRGILEYFSPAVQIGLTATPKRKDNVDTYKYFGEPVYTYSLKDGINDGFLTPFKIKRVKTTLDDYIYTSDDKIIEGEIEEGKI
;
A
#
# COMPACT_ATOMS: atom_id res chain seq x y z
N PHE A 1 22.42 1.66 -3.72
CA PHE A 1 21.30 2.55 -3.37
C PHE A 1 21.76 3.80 -2.62
N SER A 2 22.72 3.71 -1.69
CA SER A 2 23.18 4.82 -0.84
C SER A 2 23.76 5.99 -1.64
N ALA A 3 24.46 5.73 -2.73
CA ALA A 3 25.06 6.76 -3.58
C ALA A 3 24.04 7.58 -4.41
N ILE A 4 22.78 7.13 -4.48
CA ILE A 4 21.73 7.82 -5.24
C ILE A 4 21.08 8.85 -4.33
N PRO A 5 21.04 10.14 -4.72
CA PRO A 5 20.38 11.19 -3.93
C PRO A 5 18.86 10.92 -3.87
N PHE A 6 18.22 11.49 -2.85
CA PHE A 6 16.76 11.52 -2.80
C PHE A 6 16.20 12.40 -3.91
N ALA A 7 15.03 12.03 -4.42
CA ALA A 7 14.29 12.89 -5.31
C ALA A 7 13.86 14.16 -4.59
N ASN A 8 14.08 15.33 -5.21
CA ASN A 8 13.73 16.65 -4.66
C ASN A 8 13.07 17.59 -5.67
N ASP A 9 12.79 17.10 -6.89
CA ASP A 9 12.15 17.84 -7.96
C ASP A 9 10.66 17.47 -8.12
N HIS A 10 9.91 18.30 -8.85
CA HIS A 10 8.53 18.05 -9.26
C HIS A 10 7.57 17.67 -8.12
N GLY A 11 7.74 18.29 -6.93
CA GLY A 11 6.88 18.06 -5.77
C GLY A 11 7.31 16.90 -4.87
N ALA A 12 8.39 16.18 -5.18
CA ALA A 12 9.01 15.26 -4.25
C ALA A 12 9.63 16.05 -3.08
N LYS A 13 9.37 15.60 -1.86
CA LYS A 13 9.87 16.25 -0.65
C LYS A 13 11.15 15.57 -0.18
N ILE A 14 12.08 16.38 0.33
CA ILE A 14 13.24 15.85 1.06
C ILE A 14 12.70 15.03 2.26
N PRO A 15 13.12 13.79 2.42
CA PRO A 15 12.63 12.94 3.50
C PRO A 15 12.96 13.54 4.88
N ARG A 16 12.01 13.42 5.80
CA ARG A 16 12.27 13.64 7.23
C ARG A 16 13.12 12.47 7.75
N TYR A 17 13.82 12.67 8.88
CA TYR A 17 14.76 11.68 9.41
C TYR A 17 14.15 10.25 9.53
N TYR A 18 12.93 10.13 10.04
CA TYR A 18 12.26 8.83 10.18
C TYR A 18 11.89 8.21 8.83
N GLN A 19 11.58 9.04 7.83
CA GLN A 19 11.34 8.58 6.47
C GLN A 19 12.64 8.08 5.83
N GLU A 20 13.74 8.79 6.06
CA GLU A 20 15.07 8.38 5.60
C GLU A 20 15.46 7.02 6.21
N ILE A 21 15.23 6.81 7.52
CA ILE A 21 15.45 5.53 8.18
C ILE A 21 14.60 4.43 7.52
N ALA A 22 13.30 4.69 7.32
CA ALA A 22 12.39 3.74 6.68
C ALA A 22 12.84 3.35 5.28
N ILE A 23 13.24 4.33 4.46
CA ILE A 23 13.72 4.12 3.09
C ILE A 23 15.01 3.30 3.10
N ASN A 24 16.01 3.72 3.88
CA ASN A 24 17.31 3.06 3.92
C ASN A 24 17.21 1.63 4.48
N THR A 25 16.40 1.39 5.51
CA THR A 25 16.16 0.06 6.05
C THR A 25 15.48 -0.85 5.03
N THR A 26 14.49 -0.32 4.28
CA THR A 26 13.83 -1.06 3.20
C THR A 26 14.81 -1.43 2.08
N LEU A 27 15.62 -0.48 1.63
CA LEU A 27 16.60 -0.72 0.56
C LEU A 27 17.71 -1.70 1.03
N SER A 28 18.10 -1.64 2.29
CA SER A 28 19.02 -2.62 2.89
C SER A 28 18.40 -4.00 2.94
N ALA A 29 17.11 -4.12 3.27
CA ALA A 29 16.40 -5.39 3.25
C ALA A 29 16.34 -5.98 1.82
N ILE A 30 16.08 -5.15 0.81
CA ILE A 30 16.11 -5.54 -0.61
C ILE A 30 17.53 -6.02 -1.02
N ALA A 31 18.56 -5.28 -0.62
CA ALA A 31 19.95 -5.66 -0.90
C ALA A 31 20.33 -7.00 -0.27
N ASN A 32 19.76 -7.31 0.91
CA ASN A 32 19.92 -8.57 1.62
C ASN A 32 18.90 -9.65 1.19
N GLU A 33 18.32 -9.51 0.01
CA GLU A 33 17.43 -10.52 -0.61
C GLU A 33 16.12 -10.79 0.12
N LYS A 34 15.69 -9.91 1.02
CA LYS A 34 14.40 -10.04 1.69
C LYS A 34 13.29 -9.77 0.68
N GLN A 35 12.45 -10.77 0.42
CA GLN A 35 11.37 -10.66 -0.57
C GLN A 35 10.11 -10.00 -0.02
N ARG A 36 9.83 -10.13 1.28
CA ARG A 36 8.63 -9.58 1.92
C ARG A 36 9.05 -8.60 3.00
N ILE A 37 8.64 -7.35 2.85
CA ILE A 37 9.08 -6.24 3.68
C ILE A 37 7.86 -5.50 4.20
N LEU A 38 7.74 -5.29 5.49
CA LEU A 38 6.66 -4.52 6.10
C LEU A 38 7.20 -3.26 6.74
N LEU A 39 6.54 -2.14 6.46
CA LEU A 39 6.72 -0.86 7.14
C LEU A 39 5.46 -0.48 7.89
N THR A 40 5.59 -0.20 9.17
CA THR A 40 4.48 0.28 10.00
C THR A 40 4.70 1.75 10.33
N LEU A 41 3.86 2.61 9.75
CA LEU A 41 4.00 4.06 9.86
C LEU A 41 2.64 4.69 10.10
N ALA A 42 2.51 5.51 11.13
CA ALA A 42 1.25 6.17 11.47
C ALA A 42 0.65 6.95 10.28
N THR A 43 -0.66 7.17 10.30
CA THR A 43 -1.32 8.03 9.30
C THR A 43 -0.76 9.45 9.38
N GLY A 44 -0.53 10.09 8.23
CA GLY A 44 0.04 11.44 8.17
C GLY A 44 1.58 11.50 8.14
N THR A 45 2.27 10.36 8.26
CA THR A 45 3.74 10.30 8.23
C THR A 45 4.35 10.32 6.83
N GLY A 46 3.53 10.35 5.77
CA GLY A 46 3.99 10.40 4.39
C GLY A 46 4.40 9.05 3.81
N LYS A 47 3.65 7.97 4.08
CA LYS A 47 3.90 6.63 3.51
C LYS A 47 4.09 6.65 2.00
N THR A 48 3.26 7.40 1.28
CA THR A 48 3.38 7.52 -0.18
C THR A 48 4.67 8.23 -0.59
N ASP A 49 5.13 9.23 0.18
CA ASP A 49 6.40 9.91 -0.10
C ASP A 49 7.59 8.95 0.11
N ILE A 50 7.52 8.07 1.12
CA ILE A 50 8.50 6.99 1.32
C ILE A 50 8.49 6.03 0.12
N ALA A 51 7.31 5.64 -0.38
CA ALA A 51 7.19 4.78 -1.57
C ALA A 51 7.82 5.42 -2.81
N VAL A 52 7.59 6.74 -3.03
CA VAL A 52 8.23 7.51 -4.11
C VAL A 52 9.75 7.41 -4.03
N GLN A 53 10.32 7.65 -2.84
CA GLN A 53 11.78 7.64 -2.66
C GLN A 53 12.39 6.24 -2.81
N ILE A 54 11.71 5.19 -2.34
CA ILE A 54 12.15 3.80 -2.56
C ILE A 54 12.15 3.50 -4.05
N ALA A 55 11.03 3.76 -4.74
CA ALA A 55 10.92 3.54 -6.17
C ALA A 55 11.95 4.35 -6.96
N TRP A 56 12.21 5.61 -6.57
CA TRP A 56 13.22 6.46 -7.17
C TRP A 56 14.62 5.84 -7.11
N LYS A 57 15.04 5.40 -5.93
CA LYS A 57 16.36 4.78 -5.76
C LYS A 57 16.49 3.46 -6.52
N LEU A 58 15.43 2.65 -6.58
CA LEU A 58 15.39 1.44 -7.43
C LEU A 58 15.47 1.79 -8.92
N PHE A 59 14.74 2.82 -9.36
CA PHE A 59 14.69 3.26 -10.75
C PHE A 59 16.03 3.84 -11.22
N GLN A 60 16.67 4.70 -10.42
CA GLN A 60 17.94 5.32 -10.76
C GLN A 60 19.11 4.32 -10.74
N SER A 61 19.06 3.34 -9.83
CA SER A 61 20.05 2.24 -9.82
C SER A 61 19.85 1.22 -10.92
N ARG A 62 18.75 1.30 -11.68
CA ARG A 62 18.33 0.29 -12.65
C ARG A 62 18.21 -1.11 -12.01
N TRP A 63 17.87 -1.14 -10.72
CA TRP A 63 17.69 -2.38 -10.00
C TRP A 63 16.55 -3.20 -10.61
N ASN A 64 16.78 -4.47 -10.87
CA ASN A 64 15.78 -5.43 -11.32
C ASN A 64 16.04 -6.78 -10.63
N LEU A 65 15.12 -7.72 -10.73
CA LEU A 65 15.26 -9.04 -10.11
C LEU A 65 16.49 -9.82 -10.59
N ARG A 66 16.95 -9.59 -11.83
CA ARG A 66 18.15 -10.22 -12.37
C ARG A 66 19.44 -9.59 -11.86
N ARG A 67 19.36 -8.38 -11.25
CA ARG A 67 20.48 -7.61 -10.69
C ARG A 67 21.58 -7.28 -11.70
N ASP A 68 21.23 -7.24 -12.99
CA ASP A 68 22.14 -7.01 -14.10
C ASP A 68 22.13 -5.57 -14.64
N ALA A 69 21.28 -4.69 -14.05
CA ALA A 69 21.04 -3.32 -14.48
C ALA A 69 20.70 -3.17 -15.98
N SER A 70 20.28 -4.26 -16.64
CA SER A 70 19.95 -4.29 -18.08
C SER A 70 18.78 -3.38 -18.43
N ARG A 71 17.86 -3.19 -17.50
CA ARG A 71 16.67 -2.34 -17.62
C ARG A 71 16.32 -1.67 -16.30
N ARG A 72 15.47 -0.67 -16.36
CA ARG A 72 14.82 -0.09 -15.18
C ARG A 72 13.83 -1.07 -14.57
N PRO A 73 13.55 -0.98 -13.24
CA PRO A 73 12.60 -1.86 -12.59
C PRO A 73 11.18 -1.64 -13.13
N ARG A 74 10.38 -2.68 -13.07
CA ARG A 74 8.93 -2.61 -13.18
C ARG A 74 8.34 -2.68 -11.78
N VAL A 75 7.85 -1.54 -11.29
CA VAL A 75 7.28 -1.41 -9.95
C VAL A 75 5.76 -1.30 -10.06
N LEU A 76 5.04 -2.16 -9.37
CA LEU A 76 3.59 -2.08 -9.24
C LEU A 76 3.22 -1.40 -7.93
N PHE A 77 2.43 -0.34 -7.98
CA PHE A 77 1.82 0.31 -6.83
C PHE A 77 0.35 -0.10 -6.74
N LEU A 78 0.01 -0.81 -5.68
CA LEU A 78 -1.34 -1.28 -5.39
C LEU A 78 -1.97 -0.44 -4.28
N ALA A 79 -3.14 0.15 -4.55
CA ALA A 79 -3.91 0.90 -3.58
C ALA A 79 -5.28 0.25 -3.33
N ASP A 80 -5.91 0.61 -2.22
CA ASP A 80 -7.26 0.16 -1.87
C ASP A 80 -8.34 0.86 -2.72
N ARG A 81 -8.14 2.15 -3.03
CA ARG A 81 -9.13 2.99 -3.71
C ARG A 81 -8.54 3.78 -4.86
N ASN A 82 -9.36 4.06 -5.87
CA ASN A 82 -8.96 4.85 -7.04
C ASN A 82 -8.37 6.22 -6.66
N ILE A 83 -8.97 6.93 -5.70
CA ILE A 83 -8.47 8.23 -5.24
C ILE A 83 -7.03 8.11 -4.71
N LEU A 84 -6.72 7.05 -3.96
CA LEU A 84 -5.37 6.81 -3.44
C LEU A 84 -4.39 6.45 -4.56
N ALA A 85 -4.82 5.66 -5.52
CA ALA A 85 -4.00 5.31 -6.68
C ALA A 85 -3.73 6.55 -7.57
N ASP A 86 -4.70 7.45 -7.74
CA ASP A 86 -4.55 8.68 -8.52
C ASP A 86 -3.68 9.71 -7.77
N GLN A 87 -3.82 9.82 -6.45
CA GLN A 87 -2.94 10.64 -5.61
C GLN A 87 -1.49 10.12 -5.63
N ALA A 88 -1.30 8.81 -5.56
CA ALA A 88 0.02 8.21 -5.70
C ALA A 88 0.59 8.51 -7.09
N PHE A 89 -0.17 8.27 -8.16
CA PHE A 89 0.24 8.57 -9.52
C PHE A 89 0.75 10.02 -9.67
N THR A 90 0.01 10.99 -9.11
CA THR A 90 0.42 12.40 -9.11
C THR A 90 1.71 12.65 -8.34
N LYS A 91 1.88 12.02 -7.16
CA LYS A 91 3.10 12.16 -6.35
C LYS A 91 4.34 11.56 -7.01
N PHE A 92 4.16 10.58 -7.88
CA PHE A 92 5.23 10.01 -8.70
C PHE A 92 5.60 10.86 -9.92
N GLY A 93 5.10 12.08 -10.05
CA GLY A 93 5.44 13.01 -11.12
C GLY A 93 6.92 13.41 -11.22
N VAL A 94 7.75 13.03 -10.25
CA VAL A 94 9.21 13.16 -10.33
C VAL A 94 9.85 12.22 -11.36
N PHE A 95 9.14 11.17 -11.76
CA PHE A 95 9.60 10.24 -12.80
C PHE A 95 9.21 10.76 -14.19
N PRO A 96 9.92 10.33 -15.26
CA PRO A 96 9.51 10.61 -16.62
C PRO A 96 8.07 10.16 -16.88
N GLU A 97 7.30 10.95 -17.61
CA GLU A 97 5.87 10.69 -17.87
C GLU A 97 5.65 9.35 -18.58
N ASP A 98 6.53 8.99 -19.51
CA ASP A 98 6.50 7.72 -20.24
C ASP A 98 6.81 6.49 -19.37
N ALA A 99 7.39 6.70 -18.20
CA ALA A 99 7.62 5.64 -17.22
C ALA A 99 6.36 5.30 -16.40
N LEU A 100 5.37 6.20 -16.32
CA LEU A 100 4.19 6.10 -15.47
C LEU A 100 3.01 5.50 -16.21
N ILE A 101 2.44 4.43 -15.70
CA ILE A 101 1.29 3.73 -16.29
C ILE A 101 0.17 3.60 -15.27
N ARG A 102 -0.97 4.21 -15.55
CA ARG A 102 -2.21 3.97 -14.80
C ARG A 102 -2.99 2.82 -15.45
N ILE A 103 -3.09 1.68 -14.79
CA ILE A 103 -3.85 0.53 -15.29
C ILE A 103 -5.35 0.78 -15.02
N LYS A 104 -6.14 0.88 -16.09
CA LYS A 104 -7.59 1.07 -16.02
C LYS A 104 -8.31 0.00 -16.87
N PRO A 105 -9.40 -0.62 -16.38
CA PRO A 105 -10.13 -1.64 -17.14
C PRO A 105 -10.64 -1.14 -18.48
N GLN A 106 -11.00 0.13 -18.57
CA GLN A 106 -11.48 0.75 -19.81
C GLN A 106 -10.41 0.78 -20.90
N ASP A 107 -9.15 1.09 -20.51
CA ASP A 107 -8.02 1.14 -21.43
C ASP A 107 -7.61 -0.27 -21.89
N ILE A 108 -7.65 -1.25 -20.99
CA ILE A 108 -7.39 -2.66 -21.31
C ILE A 108 -8.43 -3.16 -22.31
N ARG A 109 -9.73 -2.92 -22.05
CA ARG A 109 -10.82 -3.32 -22.96
C ARG A 109 -10.71 -2.66 -24.33
N LYS A 110 -10.31 -1.39 -24.37
CA LYS A 110 -10.14 -0.65 -25.64
C LYS A 110 -8.94 -1.14 -26.44
N LYS A 111 -7.85 -1.49 -25.78
CA LYS A 111 -6.60 -1.94 -26.42
C LYS A 111 -6.55 -3.46 -26.65
N GLY A 112 -7.39 -4.24 -25.97
CA GLY A 112 -7.39 -5.70 -26.01
C GLY A 112 -6.19 -6.34 -25.32
N SER A 113 -5.39 -5.57 -24.55
CA SER A 113 -4.21 -6.08 -23.85
C SER A 113 -3.85 -5.20 -22.66
N VAL A 114 -3.19 -5.78 -21.66
CA VAL A 114 -2.64 -5.06 -20.51
C VAL A 114 -1.42 -4.22 -20.92
N PRO A 115 -1.19 -3.04 -20.31
CA PRO A 115 -0.05 -2.21 -20.63
C PRO A 115 1.25 -2.81 -20.10
N THR A 116 2.30 -2.85 -20.94
CA THR A 116 3.62 -3.41 -20.59
C THR A 116 4.77 -2.42 -20.74
N ASN A 117 4.55 -1.27 -21.39
CA ASN A 117 5.59 -0.32 -21.79
C ASN A 117 5.77 0.80 -20.76
N GLY A 118 6.11 0.45 -19.52
CA GLY A 118 6.38 1.40 -18.46
C GLY A 118 7.33 0.83 -17.42
N SER A 119 7.62 1.64 -16.41
CA SER A 119 8.41 1.23 -15.26
C SER A 119 7.62 1.26 -13.96
N LEU A 120 6.63 2.14 -13.86
CA LEU A 120 5.84 2.36 -12.66
C LEU A 120 4.35 2.21 -13.01
N PHE A 121 3.73 1.20 -12.45
CA PHE A 121 2.35 0.80 -12.74
C PHE A 121 1.48 1.05 -11.51
N PHE A 122 0.30 1.66 -11.71
CA PHE A 122 -0.61 2.02 -10.63
C PHE A 122 -1.98 1.41 -10.88
N THR A 123 -2.52 0.72 -9.89
CA THR A 123 -3.87 0.16 -9.95
C THR A 123 -4.46 -0.04 -8.56
N ILE A 124 -5.70 -0.50 -8.49
CA ILE A 124 -6.35 -0.94 -7.26
C ILE A 124 -6.56 -2.46 -7.29
N PHE A 125 -6.66 -3.07 -6.11
CA PHE A 125 -6.84 -4.53 -5.99
C PHE A 125 -8.02 -5.04 -6.80
N GLN A 126 -9.18 -4.39 -6.64
CA GLN A 126 -10.42 -4.80 -7.29
C GLN A 126 -10.30 -4.76 -8.80
N THR A 127 -9.69 -3.71 -9.36
CA THR A 127 -9.43 -3.61 -10.80
C THR A 127 -8.56 -4.76 -11.29
N PHE A 128 -7.50 -5.04 -10.55
CA PHE A 128 -6.49 -6.02 -10.98
C PHE A 128 -6.97 -7.45 -10.84
N SER A 129 -7.84 -7.71 -9.84
CA SER A 129 -8.48 -9.01 -9.62
C SER A 129 -9.74 -9.23 -10.45
N SER A 130 -10.27 -8.19 -11.12
CA SER A 130 -11.44 -8.30 -11.99
C SER A 130 -11.01 -8.33 -13.46
N GLY A 131 -11.75 -9.07 -14.27
CA GLY A 131 -11.56 -9.13 -15.71
C GLY A 131 -12.74 -9.82 -16.38
N PRO A 132 -12.77 -9.91 -17.72
CA PRO A 132 -13.82 -10.63 -18.43
C PRO A 132 -13.83 -12.11 -18.02
N ASP A 133 -15.03 -12.69 -17.98
CA ASP A 133 -15.25 -14.11 -17.70
C ASP A 133 -14.61 -14.59 -16.37
N ASN A 134 -14.59 -13.75 -15.34
CA ASN A 134 -13.93 -13.98 -14.06
C ASN A 134 -12.41 -14.27 -14.13
N THR A 135 -11.77 -13.91 -15.23
CA THR A 135 -10.32 -14.04 -15.39
C THR A 135 -9.64 -12.74 -14.90
N PRO A 136 -8.79 -12.77 -13.84
CA PRO A 136 -8.16 -11.58 -13.33
C PRO A 136 -7.19 -10.95 -14.33
N TYR A 137 -7.20 -9.62 -14.49
CA TYR A 137 -6.26 -8.91 -15.38
C TYR A 137 -4.78 -9.12 -15.02
N TYR A 138 -4.46 -9.43 -13.77
CA TYR A 138 -3.08 -9.74 -13.42
C TYR A 138 -2.57 -11.03 -14.08
N GLY A 139 -3.47 -11.96 -14.43
CA GLY A 139 -3.12 -13.19 -15.14
C GLY A 139 -2.61 -12.97 -16.58
N ASP A 140 -2.86 -11.79 -17.15
CA ASP A 140 -2.35 -11.44 -18.48
C ASP A 140 -0.86 -11.02 -18.47
N TYR A 141 -0.26 -10.85 -17.30
CA TYR A 141 1.17 -10.60 -17.15
C TYR A 141 1.93 -11.89 -16.81
N PRO A 142 3.17 -12.05 -17.26
CA PRO A 142 4.06 -13.08 -16.74
C PRO A 142 4.25 -12.93 -15.21
N GLN A 143 4.41 -14.02 -14.49
CA GLN A 143 4.59 -14.02 -13.03
C GLN A 143 5.82 -13.22 -12.57
N ASP A 144 6.86 -13.14 -13.40
CA ASP A 144 8.10 -12.41 -13.18
C ASP A 144 8.10 -11.02 -13.83
N PHE A 145 6.93 -10.51 -14.24
CA PHE A 145 6.84 -9.22 -14.93
C PHE A 145 7.25 -8.05 -14.04
N PHE A 146 6.79 -8.02 -12.80
CA PHE A 146 7.14 -6.97 -11.84
C PHE A 146 8.37 -7.37 -11.01
N ASP A 147 9.27 -6.41 -10.81
CA ASP A 147 10.44 -6.58 -9.96
C ASP A 147 10.13 -6.25 -8.49
N CYS A 148 9.25 -5.27 -8.28
CA CYS A 148 8.84 -4.82 -6.96
C CYS A 148 7.35 -4.49 -6.96
N ILE A 149 6.66 -4.82 -5.86
CA ILE A 149 5.27 -4.46 -5.62
C ILE A 149 5.20 -3.68 -4.32
N ILE A 150 4.63 -2.48 -4.36
CA ILE A 150 4.39 -1.64 -3.19
C ILE A 150 2.88 -1.62 -2.95
N ILE A 151 2.45 -1.98 -1.74
CA ILE A 151 1.06 -2.03 -1.36
C ILE A 151 0.81 -0.98 -0.28
N ASP A 152 -0.04 -0.01 -0.59
CA ASP A 152 -0.48 0.98 0.39
C ASP A 152 -1.71 0.46 1.16
N GLU A 153 -1.72 0.71 2.47
CA GLU A 153 -2.78 0.30 3.39
C GLU A 153 -3.07 -1.22 3.35
N CYS A 154 -2.02 -2.04 3.32
CA CYS A 154 -2.11 -3.50 3.22
C CYS A 154 -2.88 -4.19 4.37
N HIS A 155 -3.33 -3.42 5.38
CA HIS A 155 -4.20 -3.87 6.47
C HIS A 155 -5.69 -3.69 6.16
N ARG A 156 -6.05 -2.97 5.10
CA ARG A 156 -7.44 -2.73 4.72
C ARG A 156 -7.92 -3.85 3.81
N GLY A 157 -9.07 -4.38 4.15
CA GLY A 157 -9.79 -5.39 3.41
C GLY A 157 -10.71 -6.14 4.36
N GLY A 158 -12.01 -6.28 4.03
CA GLY A 158 -12.87 -7.27 4.64
C GLY A 158 -12.42 -8.69 4.23
N ALA A 159 -12.97 -9.73 4.83
CA ALA A 159 -12.59 -11.12 4.55
C ALA A 159 -12.57 -11.49 3.06
N ASN A 160 -13.36 -10.79 2.23
CA ASN A 160 -13.36 -10.97 0.77
C ASN A 160 -12.24 -10.18 0.06
N ASP A 161 -11.80 -9.04 0.62
CA ASP A 161 -10.78 -8.19 0.00
C ASP A 161 -9.36 -8.68 0.33
N GLU A 162 -9.16 -9.32 1.49
CA GLU A 162 -7.88 -9.94 1.87
C GLU A 162 -7.50 -11.07 0.92
N SER A 163 -8.47 -11.80 0.38
CA SER A 163 -8.23 -12.82 -0.64
C SER A 163 -7.73 -12.21 -1.95
N ASN A 164 -8.15 -10.98 -2.29
CA ASN A 164 -7.86 -10.35 -3.58
C ASN A 164 -6.41 -9.85 -3.69
N TRP A 165 -5.92 -9.11 -2.69
CA TRP A 165 -4.52 -8.63 -2.77
C TRP A 165 -3.51 -9.78 -2.56
N ARG A 166 -3.86 -10.77 -1.72
CA ARG A 166 -3.03 -11.94 -1.50
C ARG A 166 -2.86 -12.76 -2.77
N GLY A 167 -3.94 -13.01 -3.52
CA GLY A 167 -3.86 -13.70 -4.80
C GLY A 167 -2.94 -13.00 -5.81
N ILE A 168 -2.98 -11.66 -5.86
CA ILE A 168 -2.06 -10.87 -6.69
C ILE A 168 -0.60 -11.10 -6.25
N LEU A 169 -0.32 -11.03 -4.95
CA LEU A 169 1.03 -11.19 -4.42
C LEU A 169 1.58 -12.61 -4.57
N GLU A 170 0.73 -13.61 -4.41
CA GLU A 170 1.10 -15.00 -4.61
C GLU A 170 1.39 -15.28 -6.09
N TYR A 171 0.62 -14.68 -7.00
CA TYR A 171 0.86 -14.78 -8.44
C TYR A 171 2.22 -14.19 -8.81
N PHE A 172 2.53 -12.98 -8.33
CA PHE A 172 3.81 -12.32 -8.56
C PHE A 172 4.83 -12.64 -7.44
N SER A 173 4.86 -13.87 -6.98
CA SER A 173 5.77 -14.30 -5.90
C SER A 173 7.25 -14.06 -6.15
N PRO A 174 7.78 -13.97 -7.40
CA PRO A 174 9.16 -13.59 -7.63
C PRO A 174 9.49 -12.15 -7.26
N ALA A 175 8.50 -11.23 -7.28
CA ALA A 175 8.72 -9.81 -6.99
C ALA A 175 9.06 -9.56 -5.52
N VAL A 176 9.91 -8.56 -5.25
CA VAL A 176 10.04 -8.00 -3.90
C VAL A 176 8.74 -7.28 -3.54
N GLN A 177 8.18 -7.55 -2.37
CA GLN A 177 6.89 -7.07 -1.95
C GLN A 177 7.02 -6.21 -0.70
N ILE A 178 6.58 -4.96 -0.78
CA ILE A 178 6.66 -3.96 0.29
C ILE A 178 5.26 -3.58 0.73
N GLY A 179 4.88 -3.95 1.95
CA GLY A 179 3.63 -3.53 2.57
C GLY A 179 3.80 -2.25 3.38
N LEU A 180 2.92 -1.28 3.17
CA LEU A 180 2.82 -0.06 3.96
C LEU A 180 1.52 -0.11 4.77
N THR A 181 1.60 0.13 6.08
CA THR A 181 0.42 0.12 6.95
C THR A 181 0.53 1.18 8.05
N ALA A 182 -0.62 1.74 8.45
CA ALA A 182 -0.68 2.70 9.54
C ALA A 182 -0.90 2.05 10.92
N THR A 183 -1.56 0.92 10.96
CA THR A 183 -1.98 0.28 12.21
C THR A 183 -1.64 -1.19 12.21
N PRO A 184 -0.70 -1.62 13.06
CA PRO A 184 -0.55 -3.02 13.38
C PRO A 184 -1.73 -3.41 14.31
N LYS A 185 -2.87 -3.76 13.76
CA LYS A 185 -3.94 -4.39 14.54
C LYS A 185 -3.55 -5.85 14.78
N ARG A 186 -3.11 -6.16 16.00
CA ARG A 186 -2.69 -7.52 16.37
C ARG A 186 -3.82 -8.55 16.41
N LYS A 187 -5.09 -8.12 16.43
CA LYS A 187 -6.24 -9.04 16.50
C LYS A 187 -6.92 -9.27 15.14
N ASP A 188 -6.94 -8.26 14.28
CA ASP A 188 -7.66 -8.31 12.99
C ASP A 188 -6.72 -8.41 11.78
N ASN A 189 -5.41 -8.26 11.97
CA ASN A 189 -4.37 -8.28 10.93
C ASN A 189 -3.34 -9.38 11.14
N VAL A 190 -3.72 -10.48 11.76
CA VAL A 190 -2.87 -11.67 11.91
C VAL A 190 -2.30 -12.09 10.55
N ASP A 191 -3.06 -11.90 9.48
CA ASP A 191 -2.67 -12.28 8.14
C ASP A 191 -1.61 -11.39 7.51
N THR A 192 -1.60 -10.06 7.77
CA THR A 192 -0.56 -9.16 7.26
C THR A 192 0.81 -9.50 7.85
N TYR A 193 0.89 -9.71 9.17
CA TYR A 193 2.13 -10.14 9.83
C TYR A 193 2.54 -11.56 9.44
N LYS A 194 1.58 -12.46 9.29
CA LYS A 194 1.84 -13.83 8.83
C LYS A 194 2.40 -13.84 7.42
N TYR A 195 1.97 -12.90 6.57
CA TYR A 195 2.44 -12.81 5.20
C TYR A 195 3.80 -12.11 5.08
N PHE A 196 3.94 -10.91 5.64
CA PHE A 196 5.15 -10.09 5.50
C PHE A 196 6.22 -10.37 6.58
N GLY A 197 5.84 -10.94 7.71
CA GLY A 197 6.67 -11.06 8.92
C GLY A 197 6.68 -9.76 9.73
N GLU A 198 7.61 -9.69 10.68
CA GLU A 198 7.80 -8.49 11.51
C GLU A 198 8.24 -7.29 10.68
N PRO A 199 7.74 -6.08 11.00
CA PRO A 199 8.14 -4.86 10.32
C PRO A 199 9.65 -4.63 10.38
N VAL A 200 10.24 -4.23 9.28
CA VAL A 200 11.65 -3.81 9.25
C VAL A 200 11.84 -2.45 9.90
N TYR A 201 10.79 -1.63 9.96
CA TYR A 201 10.77 -0.35 10.64
C TYR A 201 9.35 -0.01 11.10
N THR A 202 9.27 0.58 12.30
CA THR A 202 8.02 1.06 12.89
C THR A 202 8.19 2.51 13.35
N TYR A 203 7.25 3.37 12.94
CA TYR A 203 7.15 4.74 13.42
C TYR A 203 5.70 4.99 13.86
N SER A 204 5.49 4.96 15.16
CA SER A 204 4.16 5.00 15.76
C SER A 204 3.58 6.41 15.78
N LEU A 205 2.27 6.51 16.04
CA LEU A 205 1.61 7.78 16.29
C LEU A 205 2.23 8.52 17.49
N LYS A 206 2.63 7.79 18.53
CA LYS A 206 3.29 8.35 19.72
C LYS A 206 4.64 8.98 19.34
N ASP A 207 5.44 8.28 18.54
CA ASP A 207 6.71 8.81 18.06
C ASP A 207 6.51 10.09 17.26
N GLY A 208 5.54 10.08 16.32
CA GLY A 208 5.23 11.26 15.51
C GLY A 208 4.72 12.46 16.30
N ILE A 209 3.99 12.24 17.39
CA ILE A 209 3.57 13.31 18.30
C ILE A 209 4.75 13.82 19.13
N ASN A 210 5.56 12.94 19.67
CA ASN A 210 6.74 13.30 20.48
C ASN A 210 7.75 14.10 19.66
N ASP A 211 7.92 13.77 18.40
CA ASP A 211 8.82 14.45 17.46
C ASP A 211 8.22 15.75 16.87
N GLY A 212 6.97 16.06 17.19
CA GLY A 212 6.28 17.25 16.69
C GLY A 212 5.82 17.18 15.23
N PHE A 213 5.87 16.02 14.59
CA PHE A 213 5.41 15.85 13.20
C PHE A 213 3.91 15.55 13.09
N LEU A 214 3.31 15.03 14.15
CA LEU A 214 1.89 14.75 14.22
C LEU A 214 1.24 15.53 15.37
N THR A 215 0.02 15.97 15.15
CA THR A 215 -0.73 16.75 16.14
C THR A 215 -1.20 15.85 17.27
N PRO A 216 -0.98 16.22 18.54
CA PRO A 216 -1.58 15.52 19.67
C PRO A 216 -3.11 15.66 19.63
N PHE A 217 -3.80 14.62 20.07
CA PHE A 217 -5.26 14.60 20.12
C PHE A 217 -5.76 14.26 21.52
N LYS A 218 -6.97 14.74 21.83
CA LYS A 218 -7.70 14.33 23.04
C LYS A 218 -8.86 13.43 22.65
N ILE A 219 -8.94 12.27 23.27
CA ILE A 219 -10.08 11.37 23.10
C ILE A 219 -11.16 11.82 24.09
N LYS A 220 -12.31 12.26 23.58
CA LYS A 220 -13.53 12.41 24.36
C LYS A 220 -14.44 11.22 24.06
N ARG A 221 -14.56 10.31 25.02
CA ARG A 221 -15.52 9.22 24.91
C ARG A 221 -16.89 9.77 25.25
N VAL A 222 -17.80 9.77 24.32
CA VAL A 222 -19.20 10.10 24.50
C VAL A 222 -19.94 8.77 24.57
N LYS A 223 -20.51 8.44 25.70
CA LYS A 223 -21.46 7.33 25.83
C LYS A 223 -22.80 7.80 25.33
N THR A 224 -23.40 7.05 24.45
CA THR A 224 -24.78 7.19 24.02
C THR A 224 -25.59 6.04 24.61
N THR A 225 -26.91 6.19 24.63
CA THR A 225 -27.81 5.11 25.08
C THR A 225 -27.62 3.84 24.24
N LEU A 226 -27.20 3.97 22.99
CA LEU A 226 -26.86 2.84 22.08
C LEU A 226 -25.62 2.08 22.51
N ASP A 227 -24.65 2.72 23.18
CA ASP A 227 -23.43 2.06 23.66
C ASP A 227 -23.69 1.04 24.78
N ASP A 228 -24.77 1.20 25.49
CA ASP A 228 -25.18 0.32 26.58
C ASP A 228 -26.30 -0.67 26.15
N TYR A 229 -26.72 -0.60 24.87
CA TYR A 229 -27.78 -1.44 24.32
C TYR A 229 -27.31 -2.85 24.04
N ILE A 230 -28.04 -3.82 24.57
CA ILE A 230 -27.84 -5.23 24.26
C ILE A 230 -29.01 -5.68 23.38
N TYR A 231 -28.76 -5.89 22.12
CA TYR A 231 -29.78 -6.36 21.18
C TYR A 231 -30.19 -7.78 21.51
N THR A 232 -31.52 -7.99 21.64
CA THR A 232 -32.14 -9.32 21.67
C THR A 232 -33.02 -9.49 20.44
N SER A 233 -33.22 -10.72 20.00
CA SER A 233 -34.01 -11.01 18.78
C SER A 233 -35.47 -10.55 18.89
N ASP A 234 -35.96 -10.32 20.09
CA ASP A 234 -37.36 -9.94 20.39
C ASP A 234 -37.52 -8.43 20.54
N ASP A 235 -36.44 -7.65 20.49
CA ASP A 235 -36.48 -6.21 20.61
C ASP A 235 -37.19 -5.55 19.42
N LYS A 236 -38.05 -4.59 19.71
CA LYS A 236 -38.79 -3.80 18.73
C LYS A 236 -38.41 -2.35 18.85
N ILE A 237 -38.26 -1.69 17.71
CA ILE A 237 -38.02 -0.25 17.62
C ILE A 237 -39.34 0.41 17.22
N ILE A 238 -39.80 1.36 18.02
CA ILE A 238 -40.98 2.16 17.75
C ILE A 238 -40.53 3.63 17.71
N GLU A 239 -40.75 4.32 16.60
CA GLU A 239 -40.43 5.72 16.39
C GLU A 239 -38.99 6.12 16.78
N GLY A 240 -38.03 5.23 16.51
CA GLY A 240 -36.64 5.46 16.85
C GLY A 240 -36.23 5.14 18.29
N GLU A 241 -37.16 4.66 19.12
CA GLU A 241 -36.93 4.18 20.48
C GLU A 241 -36.95 2.64 20.53
N ILE A 242 -36.29 2.09 21.54
CA ILE A 242 -36.26 0.65 21.78
C ILE A 242 -37.25 0.34 22.86
N GLU A 243 -38.24 -0.52 22.58
CA GLU A 243 -39.33 -0.88 23.49
C GLU A 243 -38.83 -1.70 24.66
N GLU A 244 -37.91 -2.62 24.45
CA GLU A 244 -37.25 -3.42 25.48
C GLU A 244 -35.75 -3.51 25.22
N GLY A 245 -35.00 -3.64 26.28
CA GLY A 245 -33.56 -3.75 26.23
C GLY A 245 -32.89 -2.89 27.26
N LYS A 246 -31.71 -3.22 27.66
CA LYS A 246 -30.87 -2.38 28.48
C LYS A 246 -29.99 -1.56 27.58
N ILE A 247 -30.11 -0.28 27.72
CA ILE A 247 -29.25 0.70 27.06
C ILE A 247 -28.02 0.95 27.91
#